data_0af9206a521bb6e81865e083930a008d
#
_entry.id   0af9206a521bb6e81865e083930a008d
#
_cell.length_a   1.000
_cell.length_b   1.000
_cell.length_c   1.000
_cell.angle_alpha   90.00
_cell.angle_beta   90.00
_cell.angle_gamma   90.00
#
_symmetry.space_group_name_H-M   'P 1'
#
loop_
_entity.id
_entity.type
_entity.pdbx_description
1 polymer ?
#
loop_
_entity_poly.entity_id
_entity_poly.type
_entity_poly.pdbx_seq_one_letter_code
_entity_poly.pdbx_strand_id
1 'polypeptide(L)'
;MNLTLNKPQRIFFAALAALAAVLLAAAAFCDLPLDQALYAPGNPFGIVLEAFCYWPLYLPVALLGAVWTFLYRQNASRHVLGEVLVIAVFFGLLSQSLPNLSARGLLTLSDSMVAFLSLALALALTVLLISIVSRWSRATLIRADFLFKFGVALCLADNVVINALKLLWRRPRFDDLTAAGNLASFRPWYLPLGPGGTSFPSGHTAAACGVLTLLLLPLLFERCRGRELAIAGGCYGFIALAAFSRLIMGRHYLSDTVAAAVLMTLLFFALTKTRRFAGALARTRSASAAAETEAQSKSAPAAEDAAADGGAPRQDS
;
A
#
# COMPACT_ATOMS: atom_id res chain seq x y z
N MET A 1 -23.00 -1.54 5.24
CA MET A 1 -22.69 -2.62 4.27
C MET A 1 -21.23 -3.00 4.47
N ASN A 2 -20.96 -4.20 4.96
CA ASN A 2 -19.60 -4.69 5.18
C ASN A 2 -19.03 -5.23 3.87
N LEU A 3 -17.72 -5.37 3.79
CA LEU A 3 -17.06 -6.08 2.69
C LEU A 3 -17.56 -7.54 2.69
N THR A 4 -18.48 -7.87 1.78
CA THR A 4 -18.97 -9.24 1.60
C THR A 4 -18.21 -9.89 0.46
N LEU A 5 -17.48 -10.95 0.78
CA LEU A 5 -16.77 -11.75 -0.22
C LEU A 5 -17.76 -12.65 -0.96
N ASN A 6 -17.67 -12.68 -2.29
CA ASN A 6 -18.38 -13.66 -3.12
C ASN A 6 -17.77 -15.08 -2.98
N LYS A 7 -18.44 -16.09 -3.53
CA LYS A 7 -17.97 -17.50 -3.40
C LYS A 7 -16.53 -17.70 -3.92
N PRO A 8 -16.12 -17.24 -5.11
CA PRO A 8 -14.75 -17.35 -5.58
C PRO A 8 -13.72 -16.67 -4.65
N GLN A 9 -14.03 -15.49 -4.13
CA GLN A 9 -13.14 -14.79 -3.18
C GLN A 9 -12.99 -15.57 -1.88
N ARG A 10 -14.08 -16.15 -1.34
CA ARG A 10 -14.00 -16.98 -0.13
C ARG A 10 -13.11 -18.19 -0.34
N ILE A 11 -13.22 -18.87 -1.50
CA ILE A 11 -12.36 -19.99 -1.85
C ILE A 11 -10.89 -19.53 -1.94
N PHE A 12 -10.62 -18.41 -2.62
CA PHE A 12 -9.27 -17.86 -2.74
C PHE A 12 -8.64 -17.56 -1.37
N PHE A 13 -9.33 -16.84 -0.48
CA PHE A 13 -8.80 -16.54 0.84
C PHE A 13 -8.70 -17.76 1.75
N ALA A 14 -9.59 -18.74 1.62
CA ALA A 14 -9.49 -20.00 2.34
C ALA A 14 -8.26 -20.81 1.87
N ALA A 15 -7.99 -20.86 0.57
CA ALA A 15 -6.80 -21.49 0.01
C ALA A 15 -5.51 -20.80 0.47
N LEU A 16 -5.48 -19.46 0.50
CA LEU A 16 -4.35 -18.71 1.04
C LEU A 16 -4.13 -18.99 2.53
N ALA A 17 -5.20 -19.07 3.32
CA ALA A 17 -5.10 -19.38 4.75
C ALA A 17 -4.57 -20.81 4.97
N ALA A 18 -5.06 -21.78 4.19
CA ALA A 18 -4.56 -23.15 4.23
C ALA A 18 -3.09 -23.25 3.83
N LEU A 19 -2.69 -22.55 2.74
CA LEU A 19 -1.30 -22.48 2.30
C LEU A 19 -0.41 -21.84 3.40
N ALA A 20 -0.85 -20.73 4.00
CA ALA A 20 -0.10 -20.09 5.07
C ALA A 20 0.08 -21.00 6.29
N ALA A 21 -0.95 -21.76 6.67
CA ALA A 21 -0.86 -22.73 7.76
C ALA A 21 0.16 -23.85 7.45
N VAL A 22 0.14 -24.39 6.23
CA VAL A 22 1.11 -25.39 5.77
C VAL A 22 2.52 -24.83 5.78
N LEU A 23 2.73 -23.61 5.26
CA LEU A 23 4.04 -22.98 5.21
C LEU A 23 4.58 -22.67 6.61
N LEU A 24 3.73 -22.21 7.56
CA LEU A 24 4.15 -21.98 8.94
C LEU A 24 4.51 -23.29 9.66
N ALA A 25 3.75 -24.36 9.41
CA ALA A 25 4.07 -25.69 9.96
C ALA A 25 5.40 -26.22 9.39
N ALA A 26 5.61 -26.10 8.07
CA ALA A 26 6.85 -26.49 7.43
C ALA A 26 8.04 -25.64 7.93
N ALA A 27 7.84 -24.34 8.09
CA ALA A 27 8.87 -23.39 8.56
C ALA A 27 9.38 -23.72 9.98
N ALA A 28 8.58 -24.42 10.80
CA ALA A 28 9.05 -24.89 12.11
C ALA A 28 10.29 -25.82 12.00
N PHE A 29 10.46 -26.47 10.86
CA PHE A 29 11.54 -27.42 10.60
C PHE A 29 12.52 -26.94 9.53
N CYS A 30 12.08 -26.10 8.58
CA CYS A 30 12.87 -25.75 7.39
C CYS A 30 13.37 -24.29 7.35
N ASP A 31 13.03 -23.41 8.29
CA ASP A 31 13.46 -22.02 8.29
C ASP A 31 14.99 -21.89 8.09
N LEU A 32 15.77 -22.52 8.95
CA LEU A 32 17.22 -22.41 8.88
C LEU A 32 17.83 -23.12 7.64
N PRO A 33 17.48 -24.38 7.30
CA PRO A 33 18.00 -25.02 6.10
C PRO A 33 17.61 -24.29 4.81
N LEU A 34 16.43 -23.70 4.76
CA LEU A 34 15.96 -22.96 3.59
C LEU A 34 16.77 -21.68 3.38
N ASP A 35 17.02 -20.91 4.44
CA ASP A 35 17.85 -19.71 4.36
C ASP A 35 19.30 -20.05 3.99
N GLN A 36 19.85 -21.13 4.54
CA GLN A 36 21.18 -21.61 4.15
C GLN A 36 21.27 -21.93 2.65
N ALA A 37 20.22 -22.53 2.08
CA ALA A 37 20.17 -22.91 0.67
C ALA A 37 19.94 -21.71 -0.28
N LEU A 38 19.20 -20.68 0.17
CA LEU A 38 18.79 -19.55 -0.66
C LEU A 38 19.70 -18.31 -0.51
N TYR A 39 20.56 -18.27 0.49
CA TYR A 39 21.29 -17.07 0.86
C TYR A 39 22.19 -16.53 -0.25
N ALA A 40 21.81 -15.37 -0.79
CA ALA A 40 22.53 -14.66 -1.83
C ALA A 40 22.38 -13.13 -1.62
N PRO A 41 23.11 -12.55 -0.63
CA PRO A 41 22.94 -11.15 -0.21
C PRO A 41 23.28 -10.12 -1.28
N GLY A 42 24.06 -10.51 -2.30
CA GLY A 42 24.38 -9.66 -3.47
C GLY A 42 23.39 -9.77 -4.63
N ASN A 43 22.28 -10.49 -4.46
CA ASN A 43 21.30 -10.67 -5.54
C ASN A 43 20.57 -9.36 -5.87
N PRO A 44 20.64 -8.84 -7.12
CA PRO A 44 20.04 -7.56 -7.49
C PRO A 44 18.54 -7.49 -7.26
N PHE A 45 17.78 -8.58 -7.51
CA PHE A 45 16.34 -8.66 -7.25
C PHE A 45 16.05 -8.43 -5.76
N GLY A 46 16.83 -9.10 -4.88
CA GLY A 46 16.69 -8.94 -3.43
C GLY A 46 16.96 -7.49 -2.99
N ILE A 47 18.02 -6.88 -3.52
CA ILE A 47 18.43 -5.51 -3.20
C ILE A 47 17.39 -4.48 -3.66
N VAL A 48 16.89 -4.60 -4.88
CA VAL A 48 15.85 -3.69 -5.39
C VAL A 48 14.59 -3.76 -4.55
N LEU A 49 14.11 -4.96 -4.21
CA LEU A 49 12.94 -5.09 -3.35
C LEU A 49 13.23 -4.65 -1.90
N GLU A 50 14.47 -4.77 -1.39
CA GLU A 50 14.83 -4.18 -0.10
C GLU A 50 14.65 -2.66 -0.10
N ALA A 51 15.06 -2.00 -1.17
CA ALA A 51 14.96 -0.56 -1.30
C ALA A 51 13.50 -0.06 -1.44
N PHE A 52 12.62 -0.82 -2.11
CA PHE A 52 11.30 -0.34 -2.51
C PHE A 52 10.09 -1.00 -1.82
N CYS A 53 10.28 -2.04 -0.98
CA CYS A 53 9.17 -2.73 -0.32
C CYS A 53 8.33 -1.84 0.62
N TYR A 54 8.85 -0.72 1.11
CA TYR A 54 8.10 0.21 1.97
C TYR A 54 7.19 1.16 1.18
N TRP A 55 7.40 1.31 -0.12
CA TRP A 55 6.60 2.22 -0.95
C TRP A 55 5.10 1.92 -0.92
N PRO A 56 4.62 0.67 -1.07
CA PRO A 56 3.20 0.36 -1.02
C PRO A 56 2.52 0.74 0.28
N LEU A 57 3.25 0.73 1.40
CA LEU A 57 2.70 1.07 2.70
C LEU A 57 2.53 2.58 2.90
N TYR A 58 3.53 3.38 2.47
CA TYR A 58 3.54 4.82 2.69
C TYR A 58 2.97 5.62 1.52
N LEU A 59 2.94 5.08 0.30
CA LEU A 59 2.36 5.74 -0.86
C LEU A 59 0.91 6.22 -0.66
N PRO A 60 0.00 5.49 0.04
CA PRO A 60 -1.33 6.01 0.37
C PRO A 60 -1.32 7.33 1.13
N VAL A 61 -0.28 7.63 1.92
CA VAL A 61 -0.14 8.90 2.65
C VAL A 61 0.14 10.05 1.66
N ALA A 62 1.06 9.84 0.71
CA ALA A 62 1.34 10.82 -0.35
C ALA A 62 0.12 11.03 -1.25
N LEU A 63 -0.54 9.95 -1.66
CA LEU A 63 -1.75 9.99 -2.49
C LEU A 63 -2.90 10.71 -1.77
N LEU A 64 -3.05 10.51 -0.46
CA LEU A 64 -4.02 11.26 0.35
C LEU A 64 -3.68 12.74 0.37
N GLY A 65 -2.42 13.09 0.56
CA GLY A 65 -1.94 14.47 0.50
C GLY A 65 -2.29 15.15 -0.82
N ALA A 66 -1.96 14.50 -1.95
CA ALA A 66 -2.29 15.00 -3.28
C ALA A 66 -3.81 15.16 -3.52
N VAL A 67 -4.63 14.24 -3.00
CA VAL A 67 -6.09 14.36 -3.05
C VAL A 67 -6.56 15.56 -2.22
N TRP A 68 -5.99 15.80 -1.05
CA TRP A 68 -6.38 16.93 -0.17
C TRP A 68 -6.05 18.29 -0.78
N THR A 69 -4.99 18.40 -1.56
CA THR A 69 -4.64 19.62 -2.30
C THR A 69 -5.80 20.09 -3.20
N PHE A 70 -6.55 19.17 -3.80
CA PHE A 70 -7.67 19.52 -4.69
C PHE A 70 -9.04 19.45 -4.00
N LEU A 71 -9.28 18.43 -3.16
CA LEU A 71 -10.57 18.23 -2.52
C LEU A 71 -10.89 19.33 -1.48
N TYR A 72 -9.86 19.86 -0.81
CA TYR A 72 -9.96 20.89 0.22
C TYR A 72 -9.31 22.21 -0.19
N ARG A 73 -9.31 22.54 -1.46
CA ARG A 73 -8.67 23.75 -2.02
C ARG A 73 -9.04 25.06 -1.30
N GLN A 74 -10.27 25.16 -0.79
CA GLN A 74 -10.75 26.35 -0.05
C GLN A 74 -10.29 26.36 1.42
N ASN A 75 -9.72 25.26 1.94
CA ASN A 75 -9.20 25.16 3.29
C ASN A 75 -7.66 25.20 3.25
N ALA A 76 -7.09 26.37 3.44
CA ALA A 76 -5.65 26.61 3.31
C ALA A 76 -4.81 25.61 4.14
N SER A 77 -5.21 25.34 5.38
CA SER A 77 -4.46 24.39 6.25
C SER A 77 -4.41 22.98 5.69
N ARG A 78 -5.53 22.47 5.16
CA ARG A 78 -5.56 21.11 4.57
C ARG A 78 -4.86 21.05 3.22
N HIS A 79 -4.94 22.12 2.44
CA HIS A 79 -4.24 22.24 1.17
C HIS A 79 -2.73 22.17 1.39
N VAL A 80 -2.18 23.05 2.24
CA VAL A 80 -0.74 23.07 2.57
C VAL A 80 -0.30 21.76 3.22
N LEU A 81 -1.09 21.21 4.16
CA LEU A 81 -0.78 19.90 4.76
C LEU A 81 -0.71 18.81 3.69
N GLY A 82 -1.60 18.86 2.69
CA GLY A 82 -1.57 17.91 1.57
C GLY A 82 -0.24 17.96 0.81
N GLU A 83 0.23 19.14 0.43
CA GLU A 83 1.50 19.33 -0.28
C GLU A 83 2.70 18.88 0.55
N VAL A 84 2.74 19.28 1.82
CA VAL A 84 3.80 18.87 2.76
C VAL A 84 3.87 17.36 2.90
N LEU A 85 2.72 16.66 3.02
CA LEU A 85 2.68 15.21 3.11
C LEU A 85 3.25 14.53 1.86
N VAL A 86 2.94 15.02 0.65
CA VAL A 86 3.46 14.45 -0.59
C VAL A 86 4.99 14.54 -0.63
N ILE A 87 5.53 15.74 -0.38
CA ILE A 87 6.98 15.99 -0.39
C ILE A 87 7.67 15.13 0.67
N ALA A 88 7.16 15.16 1.91
CA ALA A 88 7.77 14.47 3.04
C ALA A 88 7.81 12.95 2.84
N VAL A 89 6.73 12.35 2.29
CA VAL A 89 6.69 10.91 2.03
C VAL A 89 7.67 10.52 0.92
N PHE A 90 7.68 11.22 -0.22
CA PHE A 90 8.62 10.90 -1.28
C PHE A 90 10.07 11.14 -0.86
N PHE A 91 10.34 12.23 -0.14
CA PHE A 91 11.68 12.46 0.38
C PHE A 91 12.12 11.36 1.36
N GLY A 92 11.25 10.96 2.32
CA GLY A 92 11.53 9.90 3.27
C GLY A 92 11.77 8.54 2.59
N LEU A 93 10.93 8.17 1.62
CA LEU A 93 11.08 6.92 0.86
C LEU A 93 12.37 6.90 0.04
N LEU A 94 12.71 8.00 -0.63
CA LEU A 94 13.94 8.09 -1.43
C LEU A 94 15.19 8.14 -0.55
N SER A 95 15.13 8.87 0.58
CA SER A 95 16.22 8.92 1.57
C SER A 95 16.49 7.56 2.25
N GLN A 96 15.56 6.61 2.15
CA GLN A 96 15.75 5.22 2.56
C GLN A 96 16.22 4.34 1.39
N SER A 97 15.61 4.50 0.20
CA SER A 97 15.87 3.62 -0.95
C SER A 97 17.25 3.83 -1.56
N LEU A 98 17.66 5.09 -1.77
CA LEU A 98 18.97 5.40 -2.42
C LEU A 98 20.16 4.93 -1.60
N PRO A 99 20.25 5.17 -0.27
CA PRO A 99 21.33 4.62 0.55
C PRO A 99 21.36 3.09 0.54
N ASN A 100 20.20 2.42 0.56
CA ASN A 100 20.14 0.96 0.49
C ASN A 100 20.73 0.43 -0.82
N LEU A 101 20.41 1.06 -1.96
CA LEU A 101 20.98 0.69 -3.26
C LEU A 101 22.50 0.95 -3.31
N SER A 102 22.96 2.05 -2.71
CA SER A 102 24.38 2.40 -2.65
C SER A 102 25.15 1.46 -1.72
N ALA A 103 24.66 1.21 -0.51
CA ALA A 103 25.29 0.31 0.46
C ALA A 103 25.41 -1.14 -0.03
N ARG A 104 24.52 -1.56 -0.95
CA ARG A 104 24.53 -2.88 -1.58
C ARG A 104 25.29 -2.92 -2.91
N GLY A 105 25.90 -1.81 -3.34
CA GLY A 105 26.76 -1.75 -4.53
C GLY A 105 26.03 -1.68 -5.87
N LEU A 106 24.68 -1.47 -5.89
CA LEU A 106 23.96 -1.24 -7.14
C LEU A 106 24.11 0.18 -7.68
N LEU A 107 24.42 1.14 -6.81
CA LEU A 107 24.72 2.52 -7.16
C LEU A 107 25.99 2.96 -6.42
N THR A 108 26.70 3.94 -6.99
CA THR A 108 27.87 4.54 -6.34
C THR A 108 27.54 6.02 -6.08
N LEU A 109 26.98 6.30 -4.91
CA LEU A 109 26.53 7.64 -4.51
C LEU A 109 27.25 8.05 -3.23
N SER A 110 27.74 9.31 -3.18
CA SER A 110 28.16 9.93 -1.93
C SER A 110 26.93 10.38 -1.11
N ASP A 111 27.10 10.62 0.20
CA ASP A 111 26.00 11.05 1.08
C ASP A 111 25.38 12.38 0.59
N SER A 112 26.19 13.30 0.08
CA SER A 112 25.71 14.55 -0.50
C SER A 112 24.87 14.34 -1.78
N MET A 113 25.28 13.40 -2.64
CA MET A 113 24.50 13.01 -3.82
C MET A 113 23.17 12.33 -3.43
N VAL A 114 23.20 11.47 -2.41
CA VAL A 114 21.97 10.84 -1.88
C VAL A 114 20.99 11.90 -1.41
N ALA A 115 21.44 12.86 -0.60
CA ALA A 115 20.58 13.94 -0.08
C ALA A 115 20.01 14.80 -1.21
N PHE A 116 20.85 15.22 -2.15
CA PHE A 116 20.44 16.02 -3.30
C PHE A 116 19.44 15.28 -4.21
N LEU A 117 19.75 14.04 -4.59
CA LEU A 117 18.88 13.24 -5.46
C LEU A 117 17.56 12.89 -4.77
N SER A 118 17.56 12.60 -3.46
CA SER A 118 16.35 12.35 -2.70
C SER A 118 15.42 13.55 -2.75
N LEU A 119 15.96 14.76 -2.56
CA LEU A 119 15.15 15.98 -2.62
C LEU A 119 14.67 16.29 -4.04
N ALA A 120 15.57 16.24 -5.03
CA ALA A 120 15.25 16.55 -6.42
C ALA A 120 14.19 15.59 -6.98
N LEU A 121 14.35 14.29 -6.75
CA LEU A 121 13.38 13.28 -7.18
C LEU A 121 12.06 13.39 -6.41
N ALA A 122 12.09 13.68 -5.09
CA ALA A 122 10.88 13.90 -4.32
C ALA A 122 10.05 15.06 -4.88
N LEU A 123 10.70 16.19 -5.20
CA LEU A 123 10.03 17.33 -5.85
C LEU A 123 9.47 16.96 -7.22
N ALA A 124 10.25 16.27 -8.06
CA ALA A 124 9.79 15.82 -9.38
C ALA A 124 8.59 14.87 -9.29
N LEU A 125 8.64 13.88 -8.39
CA LEU A 125 7.52 12.96 -8.14
C LEU A 125 6.31 13.69 -7.55
N THR A 126 6.50 14.69 -6.72
CA THR A 126 5.43 15.53 -6.19
C THR A 126 4.72 16.28 -7.32
N VAL A 127 5.47 16.96 -8.20
CA VAL A 127 4.90 17.68 -9.36
C VAL A 127 4.15 16.71 -10.27
N LEU A 128 4.73 15.55 -10.55
CA LEU A 128 4.10 14.51 -11.37
C LEU A 128 2.79 14.02 -10.74
N LEU A 129 2.81 13.68 -9.44
CA LEU A 129 1.62 13.18 -8.75
C LEU A 129 0.52 14.24 -8.70
N ILE A 130 0.84 15.47 -8.34
CA ILE A 130 -0.11 16.58 -8.33
C ILE A 130 -0.69 16.83 -9.73
N SER A 131 0.14 16.79 -10.78
CA SER A 131 -0.31 16.93 -12.17
C SER A 131 -1.26 15.81 -12.60
N ILE A 132 -1.06 14.57 -12.13
CA ILE A 132 -1.98 13.44 -12.39
C ILE A 132 -3.30 13.65 -11.64
N VAL A 133 -3.23 13.96 -10.35
CA VAL A 133 -4.42 14.09 -9.48
C VAL A 133 -5.25 15.33 -9.85
N SER A 134 -4.64 16.40 -10.39
CA SER A 134 -5.34 17.59 -10.88
C SER A 134 -6.37 17.29 -11.98
N ARG A 135 -6.18 16.21 -12.72
CA ARG A 135 -7.07 15.76 -13.80
C ARG A 135 -8.25 14.90 -13.31
N TRP A 136 -8.28 14.57 -12.01
CA TRP A 136 -9.34 13.71 -11.46
C TRP A 136 -10.63 14.49 -11.24
N SER A 137 -11.76 13.86 -11.58
CA SER A 137 -13.08 14.42 -11.27
C SER A 137 -13.29 14.51 -9.76
N ARG A 138 -14.18 15.41 -9.32
CA ARG A 138 -14.56 15.56 -7.90
C ARG A 138 -15.04 14.22 -7.31
N ALA A 139 -15.82 13.44 -8.05
CA ALA A 139 -16.26 12.12 -7.63
C ALA A 139 -15.09 11.14 -7.42
N THR A 140 -14.10 11.15 -8.33
CA THR A 140 -12.87 10.37 -8.19
C THR A 140 -12.07 10.79 -6.96
N LEU A 141 -11.91 12.10 -6.71
CA LEU A 141 -11.23 12.61 -5.52
C LEU A 141 -11.90 12.16 -4.22
N ILE A 142 -13.24 12.17 -4.16
CA ILE A 142 -14.01 11.71 -2.98
C ILE A 142 -13.79 10.21 -2.73
N ARG A 143 -13.78 9.39 -3.78
CA ARG A 143 -13.51 7.93 -3.67
C ARG A 143 -12.06 7.66 -3.26
N ALA A 144 -11.13 8.41 -3.81
CA ALA A 144 -9.71 8.32 -3.52
C ALA A 144 -9.39 8.76 -2.08
N ASP A 145 -10.03 9.80 -1.57
CA ASP A 145 -9.90 10.23 -0.16
C ASP A 145 -10.25 9.10 0.80
N PHE A 146 -11.35 8.39 0.56
CA PHE A 146 -11.71 7.21 1.36
C PHE A 146 -10.68 6.09 1.24
N LEU A 147 -10.27 5.75 0.01
CA LEU A 147 -9.32 4.67 -0.26
C LEU A 147 -8.00 4.90 0.45
N PHE A 148 -7.44 6.11 0.33
CA PHE A 148 -6.13 6.42 0.90
C PHE A 148 -6.19 6.65 2.42
N LYS A 149 -7.29 7.15 2.97
CA LYS A 149 -7.51 7.14 4.43
C LYS A 149 -7.52 5.73 5.01
N PHE A 150 -8.09 4.77 4.29
CA PHE A 150 -7.99 3.37 4.69
C PHE A 150 -6.54 2.86 4.61
N GLY A 151 -5.81 3.18 3.55
CA GLY A 151 -4.38 2.86 3.43
C GLY A 151 -3.54 3.45 4.57
N VAL A 152 -3.81 4.70 4.95
CA VAL A 152 -3.17 5.34 6.13
C VAL A 152 -3.52 4.59 7.42
N ALA A 153 -4.77 4.18 7.61
CA ALA A 153 -5.16 3.40 8.78
C ALA A 153 -4.45 2.03 8.83
N LEU A 154 -4.29 1.37 7.67
CA LEU A 154 -3.54 0.13 7.55
C LEU A 154 -2.04 0.35 7.84
N CYS A 155 -1.46 1.45 7.35
CA CYS A 155 -0.07 1.85 7.63
C CYS A 155 0.17 2.06 9.13
N LEU A 156 -0.74 2.76 9.82
CA LEU A 156 -0.64 2.97 11.26
C LEU A 156 -0.77 1.66 12.03
N ALA A 157 -1.69 0.78 11.62
CA ALA A 157 -1.85 -0.54 12.24
C ALA A 157 -0.61 -1.41 12.05
N ASP A 158 0.00 -1.41 10.85
CA ASP A 158 1.26 -2.08 10.56
C ASP A 158 2.36 -1.61 11.53
N ASN A 159 2.60 -0.29 11.56
CA ASN A 159 3.67 0.27 12.39
C ASN A 159 3.53 -0.08 13.87
N VAL A 160 2.31 -0.11 14.40
CA VAL A 160 2.06 -0.48 15.80
C VAL A 160 2.24 -1.98 16.01
N VAL A 161 1.57 -2.82 15.23
CA VAL A 161 1.51 -4.27 15.47
C VAL A 161 2.84 -4.94 15.15
N ILE A 162 3.46 -4.63 14.01
CA ILE A 162 4.71 -5.25 13.59
C ILE A 162 5.85 -4.87 14.54
N ASN A 163 5.97 -3.60 14.94
CA ASN A 163 7.03 -3.21 15.87
C ASN A 163 6.81 -3.77 17.29
N ALA A 164 5.57 -3.83 17.78
CA ALA A 164 5.27 -4.47 19.05
C ALA A 164 5.67 -5.95 19.06
N LEU A 165 5.37 -6.68 17.98
CA LEU A 165 5.76 -8.08 17.85
C LEU A 165 7.27 -8.26 17.73
N LYS A 166 7.98 -7.37 17.04
CA LYS A 166 9.46 -7.40 16.98
C LYS A 166 10.08 -7.25 18.35
N LEU A 167 9.56 -6.34 19.18
CA LEU A 167 10.03 -6.16 20.55
C LEU A 167 9.75 -7.38 21.44
N LEU A 168 8.65 -8.09 21.18
CA LEU A 168 8.29 -9.30 21.93
C LEU A 168 9.11 -10.50 21.48
N TRP A 169 9.28 -10.71 20.15
CA TRP A 169 9.96 -11.91 19.65
C TRP A 169 11.47 -11.82 19.77
N ARG A 170 12.09 -10.67 19.46
CA ARG A 170 13.53 -10.42 19.52
C ARG A 170 14.35 -11.51 18.80
N ARG A 171 13.83 -12.01 17.67
CA ARG A 171 14.41 -13.10 16.90
C ARG A 171 15.63 -12.61 16.11
N PRO A 172 16.82 -13.27 16.19
CA PRO A 172 17.98 -12.95 15.35
C PRO A 172 17.70 -13.20 13.88
N ARG A 173 18.31 -12.44 12.99
CA ARG A 173 18.27 -12.66 11.53
C ARG A 173 19.31 -13.68 11.11
N PHE A 174 19.08 -14.34 9.96
CA PHE A 174 20.01 -15.31 9.41
C PHE A 174 21.36 -14.66 9.02
N ASP A 175 21.34 -13.51 8.33
CA ASP A 175 22.55 -12.78 7.95
C ASP A 175 23.36 -12.30 9.15
N ASP A 176 22.73 -11.85 10.25
CA ASP A 176 23.40 -11.48 11.49
C ASP A 176 24.09 -12.70 12.14
N LEU A 177 23.41 -13.86 12.18
CA LEU A 177 23.95 -15.10 12.71
C LEU A 177 25.11 -15.63 11.87
N THR A 178 24.99 -15.53 10.55
CA THR A 178 26.02 -15.96 9.59
C THR A 178 27.27 -15.08 9.72
N ALA A 179 27.10 -13.76 9.79
CA ALA A 179 28.20 -12.82 9.97
C ALA A 179 28.94 -13.02 11.31
N ALA A 180 28.21 -13.40 12.36
CA ALA A 180 28.78 -13.70 13.67
C ALA A 180 29.35 -15.13 13.79
N GLY A 181 29.22 -15.98 12.78
CA GLY A 181 29.61 -17.39 12.84
C GLY A 181 28.83 -18.23 13.88
N ASN A 182 27.64 -17.78 14.28
CA ASN A 182 26.87 -18.34 15.41
C ASN A 182 25.46 -18.81 15.01
N LEU A 183 25.38 -19.73 14.07
CA LEU A 183 24.11 -20.32 13.65
C LEU A 183 23.43 -21.13 14.78
N ALA A 184 24.16 -21.55 15.81
CA ALA A 184 23.61 -22.22 16.98
C ALA A 184 22.63 -21.35 17.78
N SER A 185 22.70 -20.01 17.63
CA SER A 185 21.78 -19.07 18.23
C SER A 185 20.45 -18.89 17.43
N PHE A 186 20.23 -19.68 16.38
CA PHE A 186 18.95 -19.71 15.68
C PHE A 186 17.80 -20.01 16.63
N ARG A 187 16.66 -19.32 16.44
CA ARG A 187 15.42 -19.55 17.23
C ARG A 187 14.26 -19.82 16.31
N PRO A 188 13.49 -20.89 16.57
CA PRO A 188 12.21 -21.13 15.88
C PRO A 188 11.23 -19.98 16.09
N TRP A 189 10.35 -19.75 15.11
CA TRP A 189 9.40 -18.63 15.10
C TRP A 189 8.36 -18.69 16.23
N TYR A 190 8.05 -19.87 16.74
CA TYR A 190 7.08 -20.08 17.84
C TYR A 190 7.68 -19.85 19.24
N LEU A 191 8.95 -19.50 19.34
CA LEU A 191 9.62 -19.18 20.62
C LEU A 191 9.89 -17.67 20.69
N PRO A 192 9.07 -16.88 21.40
CA PRO A 192 9.31 -15.46 21.64
C PRO A 192 10.48 -15.24 22.63
N LEU A 193 10.78 -13.98 22.93
CA LEU A 193 11.81 -13.56 23.90
C LEU A 193 13.21 -14.07 23.55
N GLY A 194 13.63 -13.90 22.30
CA GLY A 194 14.96 -14.21 21.83
C GLY A 194 16.05 -13.33 22.43
N PRO A 195 17.33 -13.66 22.19
CA PRO A 195 18.48 -12.97 22.80
C PRO A 195 18.65 -11.53 22.28
N GLY A 196 18.09 -11.21 21.14
CA GLY A 196 18.15 -9.91 20.49
C GLY A 196 18.02 -10.08 18.98
N GLY A 197 17.37 -9.12 18.32
CA GLY A 197 17.11 -9.14 16.88
C GLY A 197 15.74 -8.63 16.52
N THR A 198 15.47 -8.45 15.24
CA THR A 198 14.23 -7.87 14.71
C THR A 198 13.71 -8.65 13.50
N SER A 199 13.98 -9.97 13.44
CA SER A 199 13.60 -10.81 12.32
C SER A 199 12.09 -11.02 12.25
N PHE A 200 11.45 -11.40 13.36
CA PHE A 200 10.03 -11.75 13.38
C PHE A 200 9.15 -10.60 13.90
N PRO A 201 8.01 -10.31 13.23
CA PRO A 201 7.70 -10.69 11.85
C PRO A 201 8.43 -9.79 10.84
N SER A 202 8.40 -10.16 9.54
CA SER A 202 9.08 -9.40 8.48
C SER A 202 8.44 -8.03 8.24
N GLY A 203 9.18 -6.94 8.54
CA GLY A 203 8.72 -5.58 8.29
C GLY A 203 8.60 -5.23 6.80
N HIS A 204 9.50 -5.74 5.96
CA HIS A 204 9.45 -5.52 4.51
C HIS A 204 8.25 -6.22 3.87
N THR A 205 7.95 -7.46 4.27
CA THR A 205 6.77 -8.17 3.78
C THR A 205 5.48 -7.52 4.27
N ALA A 206 5.44 -7.07 5.53
CA ALA A 206 4.30 -6.34 6.07
C ALA A 206 4.07 -5.02 5.30
N ALA A 207 5.13 -4.27 5.04
CA ALA A 207 5.05 -3.04 4.24
C ALA A 207 4.59 -3.29 2.80
N ALA A 208 5.06 -4.38 2.16
CA ALA A 208 4.55 -4.79 0.85
C ALA A 208 3.04 -5.08 0.87
N CYS A 209 2.48 -5.51 2.01
CA CYS A 209 1.03 -5.70 2.17
C CYS A 209 0.22 -4.39 2.12
N GLY A 210 0.84 -3.22 2.05
CA GLY A 210 0.18 -1.96 1.73
C GLY A 210 -0.65 -2.02 0.43
N VAL A 211 -0.24 -2.87 -0.53
CA VAL A 211 -1.01 -3.15 -1.76
C VAL A 211 -2.41 -3.72 -1.50
N LEU A 212 -2.68 -4.30 -0.33
CA LEU A 212 -4.01 -4.81 0.03
C LEU A 212 -5.08 -3.71 0.02
N THR A 213 -4.69 -2.44 0.15
CA THR A 213 -5.59 -1.29 -0.04
C THR A 213 -6.30 -1.35 -1.41
N LEU A 214 -5.66 -1.90 -2.44
CA LEU A 214 -6.23 -2.04 -3.78
C LEU A 214 -7.43 -3.01 -3.85
N LEU A 215 -7.58 -3.91 -2.86
CA LEU A 215 -8.76 -4.79 -2.75
C LEU A 215 -10.07 -4.03 -2.56
N LEU A 216 -10.00 -2.74 -2.20
CA LEU A 216 -11.18 -1.88 -2.08
C LEU A 216 -11.60 -1.22 -3.40
N LEU A 217 -10.77 -1.27 -4.45
CA LEU A 217 -11.08 -0.65 -5.75
C LEU A 217 -12.44 -1.09 -6.34
N PRO A 218 -12.82 -2.39 -6.32
CA PRO A 218 -14.13 -2.80 -6.87
C PRO A 218 -15.34 -2.25 -6.10
N LEU A 219 -15.14 -1.83 -4.84
CA LEU A 219 -16.20 -1.19 -4.04
C LEU A 219 -16.44 0.26 -4.44
N LEU A 220 -15.42 0.91 -5.01
CA LEU A 220 -15.39 2.35 -5.28
C LEU A 220 -15.50 2.68 -6.76
N PHE A 221 -14.96 1.83 -7.63
CA PHE A 221 -14.86 2.07 -9.07
C PHE A 221 -15.50 0.94 -9.86
N GLU A 222 -16.50 1.27 -10.67
CA GLU A 222 -17.26 0.29 -11.47
C GLU A 222 -16.37 -0.48 -12.45
N ARG A 223 -15.40 0.21 -13.06
CA ARG A 223 -14.42 -0.42 -13.98
C ARG A 223 -13.59 -1.54 -13.36
N CYS A 224 -13.53 -1.60 -12.03
CA CYS A 224 -12.81 -2.63 -11.28
C CYS A 224 -13.72 -3.80 -10.85
N ARG A 225 -15.05 -3.68 -11.02
CA ARG A 225 -16.00 -4.76 -10.70
C ARG A 225 -15.76 -5.95 -11.64
N GLY A 226 -15.88 -7.15 -11.11
CA GLY A 226 -15.57 -8.39 -11.83
C GLY A 226 -14.09 -8.73 -11.93
N ARG A 227 -13.19 -7.83 -11.48
CA ARG A 227 -11.73 -8.04 -11.46
C ARG A 227 -11.16 -8.34 -10.08
N GLU A 228 -12.02 -8.63 -9.11
CA GLU A 228 -11.65 -8.80 -7.69
C GLU A 228 -10.58 -9.86 -7.48
N LEU A 229 -10.70 -11.00 -8.17
CA LEU A 229 -9.71 -12.09 -8.08
C LEU A 229 -8.38 -11.71 -8.75
N ALA A 230 -8.41 -11.03 -9.88
CA ALA A 230 -7.21 -10.56 -10.55
C ALA A 230 -6.45 -9.55 -9.69
N ILE A 231 -7.17 -8.60 -9.05
CA ILE A 231 -6.59 -7.64 -8.11
C ILE A 231 -6.00 -8.38 -6.90
N ALA A 232 -6.75 -9.31 -6.31
CA ALA A 232 -6.26 -10.10 -5.19
C ALA A 232 -5.03 -10.92 -5.56
N GLY A 233 -5.06 -11.62 -6.71
CA GLY A 233 -3.92 -12.38 -7.22
C GLY A 233 -2.68 -11.50 -7.44
N GLY A 234 -2.85 -10.31 -8.02
CA GLY A 234 -1.76 -9.34 -8.19
C GLY A 234 -1.18 -8.87 -6.85
N CYS A 235 -2.03 -8.55 -5.87
CA CYS A 235 -1.58 -8.15 -4.54
C CYS A 235 -0.76 -9.25 -3.86
N TYR A 236 -1.29 -10.48 -3.81
CA TYR A 236 -0.58 -11.58 -3.15
C TYR A 236 0.63 -12.08 -3.95
N GLY A 237 0.61 -11.98 -5.28
CA GLY A 237 1.79 -12.21 -6.12
C GLY A 237 2.93 -11.24 -5.78
N PHE A 238 2.63 -9.94 -5.65
CA PHE A 238 3.62 -8.95 -5.24
C PHE A 238 4.14 -9.20 -3.81
N ILE A 239 3.25 -9.53 -2.86
CA ILE A 239 3.63 -9.87 -1.48
C ILE A 239 4.54 -11.10 -1.46
N ALA A 240 4.26 -12.12 -2.28
CA ALA A 240 5.09 -13.32 -2.40
C ALA A 240 6.50 -13.00 -2.96
N LEU A 241 6.59 -12.13 -3.98
CA LEU A 241 7.87 -11.66 -4.52
C LEU A 241 8.68 -10.88 -3.45
N ALA A 242 8.02 -10.00 -2.70
CA ALA A 242 8.63 -9.28 -1.60
C ALA A 242 9.12 -10.24 -0.51
N ALA A 243 8.30 -11.21 -0.11
CA ALA A 243 8.66 -12.25 0.86
C ALA A 243 9.87 -13.05 0.40
N PHE A 244 9.86 -13.56 -0.83
CA PHE A 244 10.96 -14.33 -1.40
C PHE A 244 12.26 -13.55 -1.43
N SER A 245 12.21 -12.25 -1.77
CA SER A 245 13.39 -11.40 -1.74
C SER A 245 14.05 -11.34 -0.34
N ARG A 246 13.25 -11.46 0.74
CA ARG A 246 13.78 -11.42 2.11
C ARG A 246 14.51 -12.69 2.51
N LEU A 247 14.07 -13.84 2.00
CA LEU A 247 14.76 -15.11 2.18
C LEU A 247 16.13 -15.08 1.47
N ILE A 248 16.14 -14.70 0.20
CA ILE A 248 17.40 -14.60 -0.58
C ILE A 248 18.43 -13.69 0.12
N MET A 249 17.97 -12.60 0.72
CA MET A 249 18.84 -11.64 1.42
C MET A 249 19.25 -12.10 2.82
N GLY A 250 18.73 -13.22 3.34
CA GLY A 250 18.96 -13.70 4.71
C GLY A 250 18.41 -12.77 5.79
N ARG A 251 17.54 -11.80 5.41
CA ARG A 251 16.99 -10.77 6.34
C ARG A 251 15.84 -11.30 7.17
N HIS A 252 15.12 -12.30 6.69
CA HIS A 252 13.94 -12.90 7.31
C HIS A 252 13.80 -14.35 6.89
N TYR A 253 13.36 -15.19 7.80
CA TYR A 253 13.00 -16.58 7.55
C TYR A 253 11.62 -16.70 6.88
N LEU A 254 11.31 -17.88 6.34
CA LEU A 254 10.02 -18.16 5.73
C LEU A 254 8.86 -17.86 6.69
N SER A 255 8.96 -18.33 7.93
CA SER A 255 7.95 -18.06 8.95
C SER A 255 7.72 -16.56 9.20
N ASP A 256 8.77 -15.73 9.22
CA ASP A 256 8.68 -14.30 9.45
C ASP A 256 7.86 -13.60 8.36
N THR A 257 8.05 -14.02 7.10
CA THR A 257 7.38 -13.45 5.95
C THR A 257 5.93 -13.89 5.86
N VAL A 258 5.66 -15.19 6.06
CA VAL A 258 4.30 -15.73 6.06
C VAL A 258 3.48 -15.15 7.21
N ALA A 259 4.05 -15.08 8.43
CA ALA A 259 3.38 -14.47 9.56
C ALA A 259 3.02 -13.00 9.30
N ALA A 260 3.93 -12.22 8.70
CA ALA A 260 3.69 -10.84 8.34
C ALA A 260 2.52 -10.70 7.34
N ALA A 261 2.49 -11.52 6.29
CA ALA A 261 1.41 -11.52 5.31
C ALA A 261 0.05 -11.89 5.94
N VAL A 262 0.02 -12.89 6.82
CA VAL A 262 -1.19 -13.30 7.56
C VAL A 262 -1.67 -12.16 8.47
N LEU A 263 -0.79 -11.59 9.28
CA LEU A 263 -1.11 -10.50 10.21
C LEU A 263 -1.70 -9.30 9.46
N MET A 264 -1.06 -8.87 8.37
CA MET A 264 -1.55 -7.73 7.59
C MET A 264 -2.87 -8.03 6.89
N THR A 265 -3.10 -9.26 6.43
CA THR A 265 -4.40 -9.69 5.89
C THR A 265 -5.48 -9.63 6.96
N LEU A 266 -5.19 -10.11 8.17
CA LEU A 266 -6.13 -10.04 9.30
C LEU A 266 -6.43 -8.60 9.70
N LEU A 267 -5.41 -7.72 9.76
CA LEU A 267 -5.59 -6.29 10.03
C LEU A 267 -6.46 -5.61 8.96
N PHE A 268 -6.21 -5.90 7.68
CA PHE A 268 -7.04 -5.41 6.58
C PHE A 268 -8.52 -5.79 6.79
N PHE A 269 -8.82 -7.07 7.02
CA PHE A 269 -10.19 -7.51 7.25
C PHE A 269 -10.78 -6.97 8.56
N ALA A 270 -10.01 -6.86 9.62
CA ALA A 270 -10.47 -6.27 10.87
C ALA A 270 -10.91 -4.81 10.67
N LEU A 271 -10.11 -4.00 9.96
CA LEU A 271 -10.45 -2.62 9.63
C LEU A 271 -11.73 -2.52 8.80
N THR A 272 -11.92 -3.42 7.80
CA THR A 272 -13.13 -3.42 6.94
C THR A 272 -14.40 -3.84 7.67
N LYS A 273 -14.30 -4.54 8.81
CA LYS A 273 -15.47 -4.95 9.62
C LYS A 273 -15.94 -3.88 10.60
N THR A 274 -15.22 -2.77 10.73
CA THR A 274 -15.59 -1.71 11.67
C THR A 274 -16.84 -0.94 11.22
N ARG A 275 -17.65 -0.48 12.19
CA ARG A 275 -18.79 0.42 11.90
C ARG A 275 -18.33 1.72 11.23
N ARG A 276 -17.13 2.20 11.59
CA ARG A 276 -16.51 3.41 10.99
C ARG A 276 -16.28 3.23 9.51
N PHE A 277 -15.73 2.07 9.09
CA PHE A 277 -15.54 1.75 7.67
C PHE A 277 -16.87 1.73 6.91
N ALA A 278 -17.88 1.01 7.41
CA ALA A 278 -19.18 0.91 6.75
C ALA A 278 -19.86 2.29 6.59
N GLY A 279 -19.84 3.11 7.64
CA GLY A 279 -20.39 4.46 7.60
C GLY A 279 -19.60 5.39 6.66
N ALA A 280 -18.29 5.32 6.64
CA ALA A 280 -17.46 6.12 5.73
C ALA A 280 -17.68 5.71 4.27
N LEU A 281 -17.75 4.41 3.96
CA LEU A 281 -18.03 3.90 2.63
C LEU A 281 -19.41 4.37 2.12
N ALA A 282 -20.44 4.31 2.96
CA ALA A 282 -21.78 4.78 2.60
C ALA A 282 -21.77 6.29 2.25
N ARG A 283 -21.15 7.12 3.11
CA ARG A 283 -21.01 8.57 2.84
C ARG A 283 -20.23 8.84 1.55
N THR A 284 -19.14 8.12 1.31
CA THR A 284 -18.32 8.27 0.10
C THR A 284 -19.13 7.98 -1.15
N ARG A 285 -19.92 6.91 -1.16
CA ARG A 285 -20.79 6.54 -2.29
C ARG A 285 -21.84 7.60 -2.57
N SER A 286 -22.54 8.05 -1.53
CA SER A 286 -23.55 9.12 -1.66
C SER A 286 -22.93 10.42 -2.18
N ALA A 287 -21.83 10.87 -1.60
CA ALA A 287 -21.16 12.11 -2.01
C ALA A 287 -20.56 12.03 -3.42
N SER A 288 -20.01 10.88 -3.83
CA SER A 288 -19.47 10.73 -5.18
C SER A 288 -20.57 10.67 -6.22
N ALA A 289 -21.74 10.05 -5.94
CA ALA A 289 -22.88 10.02 -6.84
C ALA A 289 -23.46 11.44 -7.02
N ALA A 290 -23.61 12.22 -5.94
CA ALA A 290 -24.06 13.61 -6.02
C ALA A 290 -23.11 14.47 -6.88
N ALA A 291 -21.79 14.28 -6.75
CA ALA A 291 -20.80 15.00 -7.56
C ALA A 291 -20.86 14.62 -9.05
N GLU A 292 -21.20 13.38 -9.37
CA GLU A 292 -21.41 12.93 -10.76
C GLU A 292 -22.66 13.54 -11.37
N THR A 293 -23.77 13.57 -10.63
CA THR A 293 -25.03 14.20 -11.08
C THR A 293 -24.84 15.71 -11.31
N GLU A 294 -24.14 16.40 -10.41
CA GLU A 294 -23.83 17.83 -10.58
C GLU A 294 -22.96 18.10 -11.82
N ALA A 295 -22.00 17.23 -12.10
CA ALA A 295 -21.15 17.36 -13.28
C ALA A 295 -21.94 17.14 -14.58
N GLN A 296 -22.86 16.18 -14.59
CA GLN A 296 -23.74 15.90 -15.72
C GLN A 296 -24.71 17.06 -15.99
N SER A 297 -25.32 17.65 -14.95
CA SER A 297 -26.24 18.80 -15.11
C SER A 297 -25.53 20.03 -15.69
N LYS A 298 -24.25 20.25 -15.34
CA LYS A 298 -23.44 21.34 -15.88
C LYS A 298 -22.97 21.12 -17.32
N SER A 299 -22.92 19.87 -17.77
CA SER A 299 -22.51 19.50 -19.15
C SER A 299 -23.70 19.35 -20.10
N ALA A 300 -24.94 19.33 -19.62
CA ALA A 300 -26.14 19.32 -20.46
C ALA A 300 -26.27 20.69 -21.19
N PRO A 301 -26.38 20.74 -22.52
CA PRO A 301 -26.59 22.00 -23.24
C PRO A 301 -27.94 22.61 -22.78
N ALA A 302 -27.97 23.92 -22.65
CA ALA A 302 -29.21 24.69 -22.43
C ALA A 302 -30.10 24.55 -23.67
N ALA A 303 -30.92 23.53 -23.67
CA ALA A 303 -31.77 23.15 -24.82
C ALA A 303 -33.19 23.67 -24.66
N GLU A 304 -33.41 24.90 -24.18
CA GLU A 304 -34.76 25.41 -23.99
C GLU A 304 -35.02 26.86 -24.39
N ASP A 305 -34.02 27.64 -24.93
CA ASP A 305 -34.31 29.02 -25.38
C ASP A 305 -34.52 29.18 -26.89
N ALA A 306 -34.54 28.10 -27.67
CA ALA A 306 -34.74 28.16 -29.14
C ALA A 306 -36.20 27.96 -29.61
N ALA A 307 -37.16 27.75 -28.72
CA ALA A 307 -38.52 27.46 -29.10
C ALA A 307 -39.50 28.63 -28.94
N ALA A 308 -39.04 29.82 -28.50
CA ALA A 308 -39.92 30.95 -28.24
C ALA A 308 -39.95 32.05 -29.34
N ASP A 309 -39.16 31.89 -30.44
CA ASP A 309 -39.16 32.88 -31.54
C ASP A 309 -39.70 32.28 -32.85
N GLY A 310 -40.91 31.73 -32.79
CA GLY A 310 -41.69 31.18 -33.90
C GLY A 310 -42.86 32.05 -34.29
N GLY A 311 -42.59 33.15 -35.01
CA GLY A 311 -43.39 33.77 -36.05
C GLY A 311 -44.91 33.86 -35.89
N ALA A 312 -45.42 35.05 -35.58
CA ALA A 312 -46.79 35.43 -35.91
C ALA A 312 -46.92 35.72 -37.40
N PRO A 313 -47.86 35.20 -38.12
CA PRO A 313 -48.09 35.53 -39.53
C PRO A 313 -48.65 36.95 -39.66
N ARG A 314 -47.99 37.82 -40.47
CA ARG A 314 -48.54 39.07 -40.93
C ARG A 314 -49.71 38.76 -41.87
N GLN A 315 -50.90 39.23 -41.53
CA GLN A 315 -52.01 39.37 -42.45
C GLN A 315 -51.85 40.68 -43.20
N ASP A 316 -51.61 40.61 -44.51
CA ASP A 316 -51.77 41.73 -45.46
C ASP A 316 -53.26 41.83 -45.84
N SER A 317 -53.81 43.02 -45.71
CA SER A 317 -55.01 43.50 -46.40
C SER A 317 -54.72 44.87 -46.99
#